data_e83b703e6d4660f06914dd8e332f035b
#
_entry.id   e83b703e6d4660f06914dd8e332f035b
#
_cell.length_a   1.000
_cell.length_b   1.000
_cell.length_c   1.000
_cell.angle_alpha   90.00
_cell.angle_beta   90.00
_cell.angle_gamma   90.00
#
_symmetry.space_group_name_H-M   'P 1'
#
loop_
_entity.id
_entity.type
_entity.pdbx_description
1 polymer ?
#
loop_
_entity_poly.entity_id
_entity_poly.type
_entity_poly.pdbx_seq_one_letter_code
_entity_poly.pdbx_strand_id
1 'polypeptide(L)'
;VQDPNNCGLYGVAAPSPGAHGFESPEWNSKDWKPRPTREFLEDWYARCIELVERYQPRVFYFDWWIQQEVFEPYRRKFAAEYYNRVGTDAVLTYKHDGYPTGTAVFDIERGKLADIRVPHWQTDTSLGYKSWCHIEDEEYRTPESLVHLLADIVSKNGNLLINVGPKADGTLP
;
A
#
# COMPACT_ATOMS: atom_id res chain seq x y z
N VAL A 1 -9.73 13.90 -6.54
CA VAL A 1 -8.48 14.08 -7.30
C VAL A 1 -8.67 15.01 -8.51
N GLN A 2 -9.91 15.32 -8.87
CA GLN A 2 -10.23 16.16 -10.03
C GLN A 2 -10.65 17.59 -9.66
N ASP A 3 -10.92 17.85 -8.39
CA ASP A 3 -11.27 19.18 -7.93
C ASP A 3 -10.02 20.05 -7.78
N PRO A 4 -9.86 21.11 -8.60
CA PRO A 4 -8.70 21.99 -8.54
C PRO A 4 -8.56 22.72 -7.19
N ASN A 5 -9.65 22.86 -6.42
CA ASN A 5 -9.61 23.49 -5.10
C ASN A 5 -8.96 22.58 -4.04
N ASN A 6 -8.84 21.29 -4.31
CA ASN A 6 -8.25 20.31 -3.40
C ASN A 6 -6.87 19.80 -3.87
N CYS A 7 -6.23 20.48 -4.81
CA CYS A 7 -4.88 20.13 -5.30
C CYS A 7 -3.84 20.02 -4.18
N GLY A 8 -3.96 20.81 -3.12
CA GLY A 8 -3.09 20.71 -1.95
C GLY A 8 -3.15 19.37 -1.22
N LEU A 9 -4.25 18.62 -1.37
CA LEU A 9 -4.44 17.30 -0.74
C LEU A 9 -3.96 16.14 -1.63
N TYR A 10 -3.98 16.33 -2.96
CA TYR A 10 -3.80 15.23 -3.93
C TYR A 10 -2.72 15.51 -4.98
N GLY A 11 -2.14 16.71 -4.99
CA GLY A 11 -1.27 17.17 -6.05
C GLY A 11 -2.07 17.78 -7.21
N VAL A 12 -1.52 17.74 -8.42
CA VAL A 12 -2.16 18.31 -9.62
C VAL A 12 -3.43 17.54 -9.96
N ALA A 13 -4.53 18.26 -10.23
CA ALA A 13 -5.79 17.65 -10.64
C ALA A 13 -5.64 16.86 -11.94
N ALA A 14 -6.23 15.67 -11.98
CA ALA A 14 -6.23 14.85 -13.18
C ALA A 14 -7.05 15.51 -14.30
N PRO A 15 -6.58 15.51 -15.55
CA PRO A 15 -7.20 16.25 -16.64
C PRO A 15 -8.56 15.70 -17.11
N SER A 16 -8.88 14.44 -16.82
CA SER A 16 -10.21 13.89 -17.11
C SER A 16 -10.48 12.57 -16.36
N PRO A 17 -11.77 12.24 -16.12
CA PRO A 17 -12.19 11.03 -15.41
C PRO A 17 -11.80 9.71 -16.08
N GLY A 18 -11.56 9.68 -17.35
CA GLY A 18 -11.22 8.46 -18.09
C GLY A 18 -9.72 8.21 -18.24
N ALA A 19 -8.90 9.21 -17.95
CA ALA A 19 -7.45 9.12 -18.14
C ALA A 19 -6.74 8.20 -17.13
N HIS A 20 -7.43 7.77 -16.09
CA HIS A 20 -6.88 7.02 -14.95
C HIS A 20 -7.79 5.88 -14.50
N GLY A 21 -8.57 5.31 -15.43
CA GLY A 21 -9.28 4.08 -15.11
C GLY A 21 -8.29 3.00 -14.69
N PHE A 22 -8.66 2.19 -13.72
CA PHE A 22 -7.85 1.06 -13.24
C PHE A 22 -7.51 0.05 -14.37
N GLU A 23 -8.12 0.19 -15.51
CA GLU A 23 -7.88 -0.60 -16.73
C GLU A 23 -6.79 0.00 -17.64
N SER A 24 -6.29 1.20 -17.33
CA SER A 24 -5.19 1.78 -18.11
C SER A 24 -3.89 1.01 -17.83
N PRO A 25 -3.20 0.50 -18.86
CA PRO A 25 -1.87 -0.10 -18.69
C PRO A 25 -0.87 0.86 -18.04
N GLU A 26 -1.16 2.15 -18.07
CA GLU A 26 -0.32 3.23 -17.55
C GLU A 26 -0.48 3.44 -16.04
N TRP A 27 -1.54 2.94 -15.41
CA TRP A 27 -1.77 3.16 -13.98
C TRP A 27 -0.64 2.59 -13.10
N ASN A 28 0.04 1.59 -13.58
CA ASN A 28 1.19 0.95 -12.92
C ASN A 28 2.54 1.51 -13.39
N SER A 29 2.52 2.50 -14.28
CA SER A 29 3.73 3.08 -14.85
C SER A 29 4.48 3.97 -13.86
N LYS A 30 5.82 3.92 -13.91
CA LYS A 30 6.68 4.89 -13.23
C LYS A 30 6.50 6.32 -13.76
N ASP A 31 5.96 6.43 -14.95
CA ASP A 31 5.70 7.70 -15.65
C ASP A 31 4.24 8.18 -15.54
N TRP A 32 3.56 7.77 -14.49
CA TRP A 32 2.19 8.19 -14.22
C TRP A 32 2.01 9.72 -14.33
N LYS A 33 0.94 10.14 -14.98
CA LYS A 33 0.61 11.57 -15.15
C LYS A 33 -0.80 11.85 -14.64
N PRO A 34 -1.06 13.04 -14.05
CA PRO A 34 -0.07 14.10 -13.79
C PRO A 34 0.93 13.71 -12.70
N ARG A 35 2.17 14.20 -12.81
CA ARG A 35 3.18 13.99 -11.78
C ARG A 35 2.88 14.85 -10.56
N PRO A 36 3.08 14.35 -9.33
CA PRO A 36 3.02 15.16 -8.13
C PRO A 36 3.96 16.37 -8.20
N THR A 37 3.52 17.49 -7.66
CA THR A 37 4.38 18.68 -7.53
C THR A 37 5.42 18.46 -6.43
N ARG A 38 6.46 19.29 -6.44
CA ARG A 38 7.47 19.29 -5.39
C ARG A 38 6.86 19.58 -4.01
N GLU A 39 5.97 20.54 -3.93
CA GLU A 39 5.28 20.94 -2.70
C GLU A 39 4.46 19.76 -2.14
N PHE A 40 3.77 19.02 -3.00
CA PHE A 40 3.05 17.81 -2.60
C PHE A 40 3.99 16.74 -2.05
N LEU A 41 5.13 16.51 -2.70
CA LEU A 41 6.11 15.51 -2.28
C LEU A 41 6.77 15.87 -0.94
N GLU A 42 7.05 17.14 -0.73
CA GLU A 42 7.57 17.65 0.54
C GLU A 42 6.54 17.52 1.67
N ASP A 43 5.27 17.83 1.42
CA ASP A 43 4.18 17.64 2.38
C ASP A 43 3.93 16.15 2.67
N TRP A 44 3.89 15.30 1.65
CA TRP A 44 3.79 13.85 1.81
C TRP A 44 4.91 13.30 2.71
N TYR A 45 6.14 13.70 2.44
CA TYR A 45 7.28 13.29 3.25
C TYR A 45 7.16 13.79 4.70
N ALA A 46 6.80 15.06 4.89
CA ALA A 46 6.62 15.64 6.22
C ALA A 46 5.56 14.90 7.05
N ARG A 47 4.43 14.56 6.44
CA ARG A 47 3.37 13.76 7.09
C ARG A 47 3.85 12.36 7.46
N CYS A 48 4.61 11.70 6.60
CA CYS A 48 5.18 10.39 6.91
C CYS A 48 6.14 10.47 8.09
N ILE A 49 7.01 11.48 8.13
CA ILE A 49 7.95 11.69 9.24
C ILE A 49 7.23 12.07 10.53
N GLU A 50 6.19 12.89 10.47
CA GLU A 50 5.36 13.21 11.64
C GLU A 50 4.80 11.94 12.30
N LEU A 51 4.30 10.98 11.51
CA LEU A 51 3.82 9.70 12.04
C LEU A 51 4.94 8.90 12.71
N VAL A 52 6.11 8.87 12.09
CA VAL A 52 7.28 8.19 12.69
C VAL A 52 7.72 8.87 13.99
N GLU A 53 7.77 10.19 14.03
CA GLU A 53 8.18 10.95 15.20
C GLU A 53 7.21 10.79 16.39
N ARG A 54 5.92 10.83 16.11
CA ARG A 54 4.89 10.78 17.15
C ARG A 54 4.62 9.38 17.68
N TYR A 55 4.66 8.37 16.81
CA TYR A 55 4.14 7.04 17.13
C TYR A 55 5.19 5.93 17.04
N GLN A 56 6.32 6.16 16.37
CA GLN A 56 7.36 5.16 16.13
C GLN A 56 6.78 3.79 15.71
N PRO A 57 5.93 3.76 14.66
CA PRO A 57 5.25 2.53 14.27
C PRO A 57 6.27 1.47 13.85
N ARG A 58 6.12 0.24 14.35
CA ARG A 58 6.98 -0.88 13.95
C ARG A 58 6.73 -1.32 12.52
N VAL A 59 5.50 -1.15 12.03
CA VAL A 59 5.13 -1.42 10.64
C VAL A 59 4.68 -0.12 10.00
N PHE A 60 5.30 0.25 8.89
CA PHE A 60 4.87 1.36 8.06
C PHE A 60 4.52 0.83 6.67
N TYR A 61 3.27 0.98 6.27
CA TYR A 61 2.74 0.44 5.03
C TYR A 61 2.54 1.53 3.99
N PHE A 62 3.12 1.32 2.80
CA PHE A 62 2.82 2.10 1.62
C PHE A 62 2.06 1.27 0.60
N ASP A 63 0.89 1.77 0.24
CA ASP A 63 0.13 1.27 -0.88
C ASP A 63 0.78 1.69 -2.21
N TRP A 64 0.20 1.29 -3.33
CA TRP A 64 0.63 1.71 -4.67
C TRP A 64 0.57 3.25 -4.81
N TRP A 65 1.12 3.82 -5.88
CA TRP A 65 1.25 5.23 -6.23
C TRP A 65 2.65 5.81 -6.00
N ILE A 66 3.33 5.43 -4.95
CA ILE A 66 4.66 5.95 -4.62
C ILE A 66 5.77 5.38 -5.51
N GLN A 67 5.48 4.41 -6.38
CA GLN A 67 6.45 3.83 -7.31
C GLN A 67 6.92 4.81 -8.40
N GLN A 68 6.21 5.93 -8.59
CA GLN A 68 6.61 6.96 -9.55
C GLN A 68 8.02 7.46 -9.26
N GLU A 69 8.79 7.71 -10.34
CA GLU A 69 10.18 8.14 -10.24
C GLU A 69 10.38 9.40 -9.38
N VAL A 70 9.44 10.34 -9.45
CA VAL A 70 9.49 11.60 -8.67
C VAL A 70 9.47 11.39 -7.16
N PHE A 71 8.96 10.24 -6.66
CA PHE A 71 9.01 9.88 -5.25
C PHE A 71 10.36 9.29 -4.82
N GLU A 72 11.22 8.86 -5.74
CA GLU A 72 12.43 8.09 -5.41
C GLU A 72 13.32 8.79 -4.38
N PRO A 73 13.67 10.08 -4.49
CA PRO A 73 14.48 10.76 -3.49
C PRO A 73 13.82 10.80 -2.10
N TYR A 74 12.51 10.98 -2.07
CA TYR A 74 11.73 11.06 -0.84
C TYR A 74 11.57 9.69 -0.18
N ARG A 75 11.31 8.64 -0.97
CA ARG A 75 11.24 7.25 -0.49
C ARG A 75 12.56 6.82 0.14
N ARG A 76 13.68 7.10 -0.52
CA ARG A 76 15.01 6.78 0.00
C ARG A 76 15.28 7.49 1.31
N LYS A 77 15.01 8.79 1.36
CA LYS A 77 15.17 9.60 2.56
C LYS A 77 14.27 9.09 3.69
N PHE A 78 13.01 8.79 3.38
CA PHE A 78 12.06 8.25 4.35
C PHE A 78 12.53 6.91 4.92
N ALA A 79 12.91 5.96 4.08
CA ALA A 79 13.37 4.64 4.53
C ALA A 79 14.59 4.75 5.46
N ALA A 80 15.58 5.58 5.09
CA ALA A 80 16.75 5.82 5.91
C ALA A 80 16.37 6.40 7.28
N GLU A 81 15.51 7.41 7.32
CA GLU A 81 15.10 8.06 8.56
C GLU A 81 14.23 7.14 9.42
N TYR A 82 13.30 6.41 8.82
CA TYR A 82 12.44 5.46 9.50
C TYR A 82 13.25 4.33 10.18
N TYR A 83 14.12 3.67 9.44
CA TYR A 83 14.97 2.61 10.00
C TYR A 83 15.94 3.11 11.07
N ASN A 84 16.50 4.30 10.91
CA ASN A 84 17.38 4.89 11.92
C ASN A 84 16.65 5.25 13.22
N ARG A 85 15.39 5.67 13.15
CA ARG A 85 14.60 6.07 14.32
C ARG A 85 13.96 4.90 15.05
N VAL A 86 13.42 3.93 14.31
CA VAL A 86 12.68 2.79 14.88
C VAL A 86 13.60 1.61 15.18
N GLY A 87 14.70 1.48 14.45
CA GLY A 87 15.72 0.46 14.67
C GLY A 87 15.38 -0.90 14.06
N THR A 88 15.88 -1.98 14.68
CA THR A 88 15.83 -3.35 14.13
C THR A 88 14.42 -3.95 14.03
N ASP A 89 13.46 -3.40 14.76
CA ASP A 89 12.06 -3.85 14.74
C ASP A 89 11.23 -3.18 13.63
N ALA A 90 11.85 -2.25 12.88
CA ALA A 90 11.17 -1.52 11.83
C ALA A 90 10.88 -2.41 10.62
N VAL A 91 9.62 -2.44 10.19
CA VAL A 91 9.16 -3.12 8.97
C VAL A 91 8.50 -2.11 8.06
N LEU A 92 9.08 -1.92 6.89
CA LEU A 92 8.51 -1.12 5.82
C LEU A 92 7.91 -2.05 4.78
N THR A 93 6.67 -1.80 4.35
CA THR A 93 6.02 -2.57 3.29
C THR A 93 5.69 -1.69 2.10
N TYR A 94 5.68 -2.26 0.92
CA TYR A 94 5.44 -1.53 -0.33
C TYR A 94 4.84 -2.41 -1.42
N LYS A 95 4.17 -1.79 -2.38
CA LYS A 95 3.66 -2.43 -3.60
C LYS A 95 4.47 -2.05 -4.83
N HIS A 96 4.36 -2.87 -5.86
CA HIS A 96 5.02 -2.70 -7.17
C HIS A 96 6.53 -2.47 -7.04
N ASP A 97 7.04 -1.45 -7.72
CA ASP A 97 8.47 -1.06 -7.72
C ASP A 97 8.76 0.08 -6.73
N GLY A 98 7.97 0.20 -5.65
CA GLY A 98 8.13 1.28 -4.68
C GLY A 98 9.51 1.32 -4.03
N TYR A 99 10.11 0.16 -3.76
CA TYR A 99 11.47 0.04 -3.21
C TYR A 99 12.25 -1.08 -3.90
N PRO A 100 13.59 -1.01 -3.92
CA PRO A 100 14.42 -2.12 -4.36
C PRO A 100 14.21 -3.38 -3.49
N THR A 101 14.32 -4.54 -4.10
CA THR A 101 14.23 -5.83 -3.39
C THR A 101 15.24 -5.88 -2.23
N GLY A 102 14.76 -6.30 -1.06
CA GLY A 102 15.57 -6.38 0.17
C GLY A 102 15.61 -5.10 1.00
N THR A 103 15.13 -3.96 0.48
CA THR A 103 15.01 -2.74 1.28
C THR A 103 13.81 -2.78 2.21
N ALA A 104 12.72 -3.36 1.75
CA ALA A 104 11.44 -3.43 2.44
C ALA A 104 10.69 -4.70 2.07
N VAL A 105 9.59 -5.00 2.74
CA VAL A 105 8.75 -6.16 2.47
C VAL A 105 7.82 -5.86 1.28
N PHE A 106 7.97 -6.64 0.23
CA PHE A 106 7.12 -6.52 -0.96
C PHE A 106 5.72 -7.08 -0.67
N ASP A 107 4.69 -6.31 -0.97
CA ASP A 107 3.29 -6.67 -0.81
C ASP A 107 2.61 -6.87 -2.16
N ILE A 108 1.83 -7.95 -2.27
CA ILE A 108 1.09 -8.31 -3.48
C ILE A 108 -0.40 -8.26 -3.20
N GLU A 109 -1.10 -7.28 -3.76
CA GLU A 109 -2.55 -7.15 -3.56
C GLU A 109 -3.31 -8.36 -4.09
N ARG A 110 -4.09 -9.01 -3.21
CA ARG A 110 -4.96 -10.15 -3.50
C ARG A 110 -4.27 -11.29 -4.28
N GLY A 111 -2.94 -11.31 -4.26
CA GLY A 111 -2.13 -12.21 -5.06
C GLY A 111 -1.54 -13.38 -4.30
N LYS A 112 -0.95 -14.28 -5.05
CA LYS A 112 -0.20 -15.44 -4.56
C LYS A 112 1.05 -15.64 -5.39
N LEU A 113 2.06 -16.25 -4.79
CA LEU A 113 3.23 -16.73 -5.52
C LEU A 113 3.11 -18.23 -5.79
N ALA A 114 3.71 -18.70 -6.87
CA ALA A 114 3.77 -20.12 -7.18
C ALA A 114 4.72 -20.86 -6.24
N ASP A 115 5.86 -20.25 -5.93
CA ASP A 115 6.97 -20.87 -5.20
C ASP A 115 7.40 -20.04 -3.97
N ILE A 116 8.28 -20.64 -3.17
CA ILE A 116 8.92 -19.95 -2.03
C ILE A 116 9.74 -18.77 -2.54
N ARG A 117 9.56 -17.63 -1.90
CA ARG A 117 10.32 -16.42 -2.21
C ARG A 117 11.28 -16.03 -1.09
N VAL A 118 12.47 -15.63 -1.48
CA VAL A 118 13.44 -14.93 -0.64
C VAL A 118 13.77 -13.61 -1.36
N PRO A 119 13.70 -12.46 -0.67
CA PRO A 119 13.38 -12.24 0.73
C PRO A 119 11.89 -12.42 1.08
N HIS A 120 11.58 -12.33 2.37
CA HIS A 120 10.20 -12.36 2.89
C HIS A 120 9.28 -11.38 2.16
N TRP A 121 8.01 -11.75 2.01
CA TRP A 121 7.01 -10.98 1.28
C TRP A 121 5.66 -10.99 2.02
N GLN A 122 4.73 -10.19 1.57
CA GLN A 122 3.38 -10.11 2.10
C GLN A 122 2.36 -10.20 0.97
N THR A 123 1.17 -10.65 1.28
CA THR A 123 -0.03 -10.38 0.49
C THR A 123 -1.09 -9.78 1.39
N ASP A 124 -1.76 -8.75 0.89
CA ASP A 124 -2.95 -8.20 1.51
C ASP A 124 -4.21 -8.70 0.78
N THR A 125 -5.27 -8.95 1.54
CA THR A 125 -6.59 -9.31 1.01
C THR A 125 -7.67 -8.93 2.00
N SER A 126 -8.94 -9.04 1.60
CA SER A 126 -10.09 -8.79 2.48
C SER A 126 -10.87 -10.06 2.80
N LEU A 127 -11.62 -10.05 3.90
CA LEU A 127 -12.59 -11.10 4.21
C LEU A 127 -13.67 -11.18 3.12
N GLY A 128 -14.10 -10.04 2.60
CA GLY A 128 -15.03 -9.96 1.48
C GLY A 128 -14.33 -10.18 0.14
N TYR A 129 -15.08 -10.74 -0.81
CA TYR A 129 -14.59 -10.90 -2.18
C TYR A 129 -14.72 -9.62 -3.01
N LYS A 130 -15.78 -8.82 -2.76
CA LYS A 130 -16.16 -7.67 -3.59
C LYS A 130 -15.47 -6.38 -3.16
N SER A 131 -15.36 -6.14 -1.84
CA SER A 131 -14.93 -4.85 -1.32
C SER A 131 -13.87 -4.95 -0.20
N TRP A 132 -13.08 -3.88 -0.05
CA TRP A 132 -12.24 -3.65 1.12
C TRP A 132 -13.02 -3.08 2.30
N CYS A 133 -14.10 -2.34 2.01
CA CYS A 133 -15.00 -1.76 3.00
C CYS A 133 -16.24 -2.63 3.19
N HIS A 134 -16.97 -2.40 4.27
CA HIS A 134 -18.27 -3.02 4.45
C HIS A 134 -19.26 -2.58 3.36
N ILE A 135 -19.93 -3.55 2.75
CA ILE A 135 -21.08 -3.39 1.87
C ILE A 135 -22.17 -4.39 2.29
N GLU A 136 -23.43 -4.07 2.05
CA GLU A 136 -24.57 -4.88 2.53
C GLU A 136 -24.66 -6.25 1.83
N ASP A 137 -24.29 -6.33 0.55
CA ASP A 137 -24.36 -7.54 -0.28
C ASP A 137 -22.99 -8.23 -0.46
N GLU A 138 -22.11 -8.13 0.54
CA GLU A 138 -20.79 -8.75 0.51
C GLU A 138 -20.87 -10.27 0.59
N GLU A 139 -20.01 -10.91 -0.18
CA GLU A 139 -19.76 -12.34 -0.10
C GLU A 139 -18.47 -12.59 0.67
N TYR A 140 -18.57 -13.26 1.80
CA TYR A 140 -17.42 -13.51 2.67
C TYR A 140 -16.72 -14.84 2.36
N ARG A 141 -15.41 -14.83 2.53
CA ARG A 141 -14.60 -16.05 2.49
C ARG A 141 -15.00 -16.98 3.63
N THR A 142 -15.02 -18.28 3.34
CA THR A 142 -15.24 -19.28 4.41
C THR A 142 -14.02 -19.36 5.32
N PRO A 143 -14.19 -19.73 6.61
CA PRO A 143 -13.06 -19.98 7.52
C PRO A 143 -12.05 -20.98 6.96
N GLU A 144 -12.53 -22.04 6.31
CA GLU A 144 -11.68 -23.05 5.66
C GLU A 144 -10.82 -22.43 4.56
N SER A 145 -11.41 -21.59 3.70
CA SER A 145 -10.67 -20.93 2.62
C SER A 145 -9.60 -19.95 3.14
N LEU A 146 -9.86 -19.32 4.29
CA LEU A 146 -8.88 -18.44 4.95
C LEU A 146 -7.71 -19.22 5.56
N VAL A 147 -8.00 -20.36 6.19
CA VAL A 147 -6.96 -21.26 6.72
C VAL A 147 -6.09 -21.81 5.60
N HIS A 148 -6.69 -22.25 4.50
CA HIS A 148 -5.93 -22.71 3.32
C HIS A 148 -5.09 -21.60 2.72
N LEU A 149 -5.64 -20.37 2.62
CA LEU A 149 -4.89 -19.22 2.15
C LEU A 149 -3.69 -18.90 3.06
N LEU A 150 -3.90 -18.90 4.37
CA LEU A 150 -2.82 -18.65 5.34
C LEU A 150 -1.72 -19.71 5.22
N ALA A 151 -2.10 -21.00 5.16
CA ALA A 151 -1.15 -22.10 5.02
C ALA A 151 -0.35 -22.00 3.72
N ASP A 152 -1.00 -21.66 2.60
CA ASP A 152 -0.35 -21.47 1.31
C ASP A 152 0.67 -20.33 1.36
N ILE A 153 0.29 -19.17 1.89
CA ILE A 153 1.15 -17.99 1.97
C ILE A 153 2.37 -18.23 2.88
N VAL A 154 2.12 -18.75 4.08
CA VAL A 154 3.19 -19.00 5.06
C VAL A 154 4.17 -20.07 4.58
N SER A 155 3.68 -21.13 3.93
CA SER A 155 4.55 -22.17 3.34
C SER A 155 5.51 -21.62 2.27
N LYS A 156 5.20 -20.48 1.70
CA LYS A 156 6.01 -19.79 0.67
C LYS A 156 6.84 -18.62 1.21
N ASN A 157 7.07 -18.59 2.53
CA ASN A 157 7.80 -17.54 3.24
C ASN A 157 7.09 -16.17 3.14
N GLY A 158 5.76 -16.18 3.08
CA GLY A 158 4.94 -14.97 3.01
C GLY A 158 4.23 -14.66 4.32
N ASN A 159 3.77 -13.44 4.45
CA ASN A 159 2.88 -12.94 5.49
C ASN A 159 1.50 -12.63 4.89
N LEU A 160 0.43 -12.95 5.60
CA LEU A 160 -0.94 -12.65 5.20
C LEU A 160 -1.50 -11.49 6.03
N LEU A 161 -1.83 -10.40 5.37
CA LEU A 161 -2.56 -9.27 5.94
C LEU A 161 -4.03 -9.36 5.50
N ILE A 162 -4.95 -9.52 6.47
CA ILE A 162 -6.37 -9.60 6.20
C ILE A 162 -7.08 -8.33 6.64
N ASN A 163 -7.70 -7.67 5.69
CA ASN A 163 -8.56 -6.53 5.93
C ASN A 163 -9.97 -6.99 6.33
N VAL A 164 -10.51 -6.36 7.35
CA VAL A 164 -11.88 -6.57 7.81
C VAL A 164 -12.59 -5.22 7.75
N GLY A 165 -13.59 -5.09 6.87
CA GLY A 165 -14.39 -3.87 6.75
C GLY A 165 -15.44 -3.79 7.88
N PRO A 166 -15.29 -2.92 8.89
CA PRO A 166 -16.28 -2.78 9.96
C PRO A 166 -17.56 -2.12 9.45
N LYS A 167 -18.67 -2.45 10.09
CA LYS A 167 -19.94 -1.71 9.91
C LYS A 167 -19.84 -0.30 10.48
N ALA A 168 -20.81 0.55 10.14
CA ALA A 168 -20.84 1.94 10.60
C ALA A 168 -20.89 2.09 12.13
N ASP A 169 -21.43 1.10 12.84
CA ASP A 169 -21.49 1.04 14.30
C ASP A 169 -20.21 0.47 14.94
N GLY A 170 -19.20 0.13 14.13
CA GLY A 170 -17.93 -0.46 14.57
C GLY A 170 -17.95 -1.97 14.80
N THR A 171 -19.07 -2.63 14.60
CA THR A 171 -19.13 -4.10 14.69
C THR A 171 -18.55 -4.74 13.43
N LEU A 172 -18.09 -5.99 13.56
CA LEU A 172 -17.64 -6.79 12.42
C LEU A 172 -18.87 -7.48 11.77
N PRO A 173 -18.85 -7.68 10.46
CA PRO A 173 -19.90 -8.39 9.75
C PRO A 173 -19.96 -9.88 10.11
#